data_00515095c6cdd84d417fea062f68fe1e
#
_entry.id   00515095c6cdd84d417fea062f68fe1e
#
_cell.length_a   1.000
_cell.length_b   1.000
_cell.length_c   1.000
_cell.angle_alpha   90.00
_cell.angle_beta   90.00
_cell.angle_gamma   90.00
#
_symmetry.space_group_name_H-M   'P 1'
#
loop_
_entity.id
_entity.type
_entity.pdbx_description
1 polymer ?
#
loop_
_entity_poly.entity_id
_entity_poly.type
_entity_poly.pdbx_seq_one_letter_code
_entity_poly.pdbx_strand_id
1 'polypeptide(L)'
;MPKVSEEYLEQRRRHILQAAQRCFARKGFDQTSLQDIFRESGLSAGAVYRYFKSKDDLVQAIASGLFERLVAIIEEPLREDPVPGIEQIIGRVALALQEMSGQDGPARVVLPVLAAALHDPAMAAMARQLLGSFRARLVDALTRMRNLGRIPPDTDLQAVGAAVFALLPGFLVQHLLVGDVTAKTFELGLSQLLAP
;
A
#
# COMPACT_ATOMS: atom_id res chain seq x y z
N MET A 1 -25.03 -21.06 22.11
CA MET A 1 -23.79 -20.29 22.15
C MET A 1 -24.05 -18.95 21.49
N PRO A 2 -23.74 -17.82 22.13
CA PRO A 2 -23.92 -16.52 21.49
C PRO A 2 -23.09 -16.47 20.21
N LYS A 3 -23.71 -16.11 19.10
CA LYS A 3 -23.07 -15.90 17.80
C LYS A 3 -22.13 -14.71 17.95
N VAL A 4 -20.82 -14.93 17.85
CA VAL A 4 -19.84 -13.85 17.89
C VAL A 4 -20.17 -12.90 16.75
N SER A 5 -20.33 -11.61 17.02
CA SER A 5 -20.69 -10.62 15.99
C SER A 5 -19.59 -10.50 14.94
N GLU A 6 -19.96 -10.23 13.69
CA GLU A 6 -19.01 -9.97 12.60
C GLU A 6 -18.07 -8.80 12.96
N GLU A 7 -18.59 -7.79 13.62
CA GLU A 7 -17.83 -6.65 14.11
C GLU A 7 -16.71 -7.06 15.08
N TYR A 8 -17.00 -7.96 16.03
CA TYR A 8 -16.00 -8.49 16.96
C TYR A 8 -14.91 -9.29 16.21
N LEU A 9 -15.30 -10.10 15.23
CA LEU A 9 -14.34 -10.87 14.42
C LEU A 9 -13.42 -9.94 13.64
N GLU A 10 -13.96 -8.88 13.02
CA GLU A 10 -13.18 -7.91 12.26
C GLU A 10 -12.28 -7.06 13.18
N GLN A 11 -12.76 -6.69 14.37
CA GLN A 11 -11.93 -6.00 15.36
C GLN A 11 -10.75 -6.86 15.81
N ARG A 12 -10.97 -8.16 16.04
CA ARG A 12 -9.89 -9.12 16.35
C ARG A 12 -8.90 -9.28 15.21
N ARG A 13 -9.40 -9.40 13.99
CA ARG A 13 -8.57 -9.48 12.78
C ARG A 13 -7.67 -8.25 12.67
N ARG A 14 -8.22 -7.05 12.80
CA ARG A 14 -7.46 -5.78 12.79
C ARG A 14 -6.41 -5.72 13.91
N HIS A 15 -6.74 -6.16 15.12
CA HIS A 15 -5.80 -6.20 16.23
C HIS A 15 -4.58 -7.08 15.95
N ILE A 16 -4.79 -8.27 15.37
CA ILE A 16 -3.70 -9.18 14.97
C ILE A 16 -2.84 -8.54 13.87
N LEU A 17 -3.45 -7.91 12.86
CA LEU A 17 -2.72 -7.25 11.78
C LEU A 17 -1.87 -6.09 12.29
N GLN A 18 -2.37 -5.29 13.23
CA GLN A 18 -1.60 -4.22 13.86
C GLN A 18 -0.40 -4.74 14.64
N ALA A 19 -0.56 -5.86 15.37
CA ALA A 19 0.54 -6.50 16.07
C ALA A 19 1.61 -7.03 15.10
N ALA A 20 1.18 -7.70 14.03
CA ALA A 20 2.08 -8.19 12.97
C ALA A 20 2.84 -7.04 12.31
N GLN A 21 2.14 -5.96 11.98
CA GLN A 21 2.70 -4.76 11.38
C GLN A 21 3.79 -4.13 12.24
N ARG A 22 3.56 -3.98 13.56
CA ARG A 22 4.58 -3.51 14.52
C ARG A 22 5.80 -4.42 14.55
N CYS A 23 5.59 -5.74 14.56
CA CYS A 23 6.69 -6.69 14.53
C CYS A 23 7.51 -6.59 13.25
N PHE A 24 6.86 -6.55 12.09
CA PHE A 24 7.53 -6.41 10.80
C PHE A 24 8.27 -5.07 10.63
N ALA A 25 7.68 -3.98 11.12
CA ALA A 25 8.32 -2.66 11.07
C ALA A 25 9.59 -2.58 11.92
N ARG A 26 9.62 -3.26 13.09
CA ARG A 26 10.74 -3.21 14.04
C ARG A 26 11.86 -4.19 13.71
N LYS A 27 11.51 -5.42 13.31
CA LYS A 27 12.47 -6.52 13.12
C LYS A 27 12.72 -6.89 11.66
N GLY A 28 11.89 -6.38 10.74
CA GLY A 28 11.81 -6.86 9.37
C GLY A 28 11.02 -8.17 9.25
N PHE A 29 10.71 -8.54 8.00
CA PHE A 29 9.90 -9.72 7.70
C PHE A 29 10.60 -11.03 8.11
N ASP A 30 11.87 -11.21 7.74
CA ASP A 30 12.59 -12.47 7.93
C ASP A 30 12.81 -12.81 9.41
N GLN A 31 13.14 -11.82 10.23
CA GLN A 31 13.44 -12.01 11.65
C GLN A 31 12.19 -12.04 12.55
N THR A 32 11.01 -11.75 12.00
CA THR A 32 9.75 -11.82 12.73
C THR A 32 9.20 -13.25 12.70
N SER A 33 8.98 -13.83 13.87
CA SER A 33 8.29 -15.10 14.03
C SER A 33 6.80 -14.92 14.36
N LEU A 34 5.98 -15.96 14.12
CA LEU A 34 4.58 -15.96 14.59
C LEU A 34 4.49 -15.84 16.12
N GLN A 35 5.47 -16.38 16.86
CA GLN A 35 5.54 -16.26 18.32
C GLN A 35 5.73 -14.80 18.78
N ASP A 36 6.48 -14.00 18.03
CA ASP A 36 6.60 -12.56 18.29
C ASP A 36 5.24 -11.89 18.15
N ILE A 37 4.48 -12.27 17.13
CA ILE A 37 3.15 -11.71 16.86
C ILE A 37 2.13 -12.15 17.93
N PHE A 38 2.19 -13.40 18.40
CA PHE A 38 1.35 -13.86 19.51
C PHE A 38 1.62 -13.04 20.78
N ARG A 39 2.89 -12.83 21.09
CA ARG A 39 3.30 -12.03 22.26
C ARG A 39 2.89 -10.56 22.11
N GLU A 40 3.12 -9.96 20.96
CA GLU A 40 2.78 -8.56 20.67
C GLU A 40 1.25 -8.32 20.69
N SER A 41 0.47 -9.30 20.20
CA SER A 41 -1.00 -9.22 20.19
C SER A 41 -1.64 -9.56 21.57
N GLY A 42 -0.90 -10.20 22.46
CA GLY A 42 -1.45 -10.72 23.73
C GLY A 42 -2.45 -11.87 23.53
N LEU A 43 -2.45 -12.53 22.34
CA LEU A 43 -3.38 -13.59 21.99
C LEU A 43 -2.67 -14.96 21.98
N SER A 44 -3.43 -16.02 22.31
CA SER A 44 -2.92 -17.38 22.18
C SER A 44 -2.69 -17.74 20.69
N ALA A 45 -1.78 -18.68 20.43
CA ALA A 45 -1.52 -19.20 19.10
C ALA A 45 -2.82 -19.66 18.41
N GLY A 46 -3.68 -20.42 19.11
CA GLY A 46 -4.96 -20.88 18.58
C GLY A 46 -5.91 -19.74 18.18
N ALA A 47 -5.89 -18.64 18.92
CA ALA A 47 -6.70 -17.47 18.60
C ALA A 47 -6.22 -16.79 17.31
N VAL A 48 -4.89 -16.67 17.10
CA VAL A 48 -4.31 -16.08 15.87
C VAL A 48 -4.49 -16.99 14.67
N TYR A 49 -4.24 -18.31 14.82
CA TYR A 49 -4.39 -19.29 13.73
C TYR A 49 -5.83 -19.43 13.19
N ARG A 50 -6.84 -18.97 13.92
CA ARG A 50 -8.22 -18.89 13.40
C ARG A 50 -8.35 -17.86 12.26
N TYR A 51 -7.51 -16.83 12.24
CA TYR A 51 -7.57 -15.74 11.26
C TYR A 51 -6.47 -15.84 10.20
N PHE A 52 -5.26 -16.22 10.60
CA PHE A 52 -4.07 -16.25 9.74
C PHE A 52 -3.29 -17.52 9.98
N LYS A 53 -3.01 -18.26 8.91
CA LYS A 53 -2.35 -19.57 8.98
C LYS A 53 -0.84 -19.46 8.90
N SER A 54 -0.33 -18.38 8.32
CA SER A 54 1.08 -18.17 8.07
C SER A 54 1.47 -16.69 8.27
N LYS A 55 2.77 -16.43 8.27
CA LYS A 55 3.34 -15.09 8.24
C LYS A 55 3.01 -14.40 6.92
N ASP A 56 2.96 -15.15 5.82
CA ASP A 56 2.64 -14.66 4.49
C ASP A 56 1.18 -14.18 4.39
N ASP A 57 0.23 -14.89 5.03
CA ASP A 57 -1.18 -14.43 5.11
C ASP A 57 -1.29 -13.07 5.78
N LEU A 58 -0.49 -12.82 6.82
CA LEU A 58 -0.45 -11.53 7.52
C LEU A 58 0.12 -10.43 6.64
N VAL A 59 1.23 -10.70 5.94
CA VAL A 59 1.83 -9.75 4.99
C VAL A 59 0.85 -9.44 3.86
N GLN A 60 0.23 -10.47 3.28
CA GLN A 60 -0.75 -10.29 2.23
C GLN A 60 -1.92 -9.42 2.69
N ALA A 61 -2.44 -9.66 3.89
CA ALA A 61 -3.55 -8.87 4.42
C ALA A 61 -3.15 -7.41 4.72
N ILE A 62 -1.93 -7.16 5.24
CA ILE A 62 -1.41 -5.81 5.46
C ILE A 62 -1.23 -5.08 4.12
N ALA A 63 -0.62 -5.72 3.13
CA ALA A 63 -0.39 -5.14 1.81
C ALA A 63 -1.71 -4.86 1.07
N SER A 64 -2.67 -5.80 1.11
CA SER A 64 -4.01 -5.60 0.52
C SER A 64 -4.71 -4.40 1.13
N GLY A 65 -4.73 -4.29 2.46
CA GLY A 65 -5.35 -3.15 3.14
C GLY A 65 -4.66 -1.81 2.82
N LEU A 66 -3.34 -1.80 2.65
CA LEU A 66 -2.61 -0.62 2.18
C LEU A 66 -3.04 -0.24 0.75
N PHE A 67 -3.04 -1.20 -0.18
CA PHE A 67 -3.41 -0.94 -1.58
C PHE A 67 -4.87 -0.52 -1.73
N GLU A 68 -5.80 -1.11 -0.98
CA GLU A 68 -7.21 -0.67 -0.98
C GLU A 68 -7.34 0.81 -0.57
N ARG A 69 -6.59 1.24 0.45
CA ARG A 69 -6.57 2.65 0.86
C ARG A 69 -5.97 3.56 -0.22
N LEU A 70 -4.87 3.15 -0.87
CA LEU A 70 -4.26 3.93 -1.94
C LEU A 70 -5.18 4.01 -3.16
N VAL A 71 -5.89 2.94 -3.52
CA VAL A 71 -6.89 2.94 -4.59
C VAL A 71 -8.01 3.91 -4.28
N ALA A 72 -8.55 3.92 -3.06
CA ALA A 72 -9.58 4.87 -2.65
C ALA A 72 -9.12 6.33 -2.81
N ILE A 73 -7.86 6.63 -2.43
CA ILE A 73 -7.27 7.97 -2.59
C ILE A 73 -7.09 8.35 -4.07
N ILE A 74 -6.90 7.39 -4.96
CA ILE A 74 -6.83 7.64 -6.41
C ILE A 74 -8.24 7.86 -7.00
N GLU A 75 -9.23 7.08 -6.55
CA GLU A 75 -10.58 7.10 -7.15
C GLU A 75 -11.46 8.26 -6.64
N GLU A 76 -11.30 8.67 -5.39
CA GLU A 76 -12.13 9.72 -4.77
C GLU A 76 -12.04 11.06 -5.51
N PRO A 77 -10.84 11.58 -5.86
CA PRO A 77 -10.69 12.84 -6.58
C PRO A 77 -11.33 12.85 -7.98
N LEU A 78 -11.54 11.68 -8.58
CA LEU A 78 -12.20 11.60 -9.90
C LEU A 78 -13.69 11.94 -9.86
N ARG A 79 -14.25 12.19 -8.67
CA ARG A 79 -15.62 12.65 -8.45
C ARG A 79 -15.70 14.15 -8.16
N GLU A 80 -14.55 14.82 -8.02
CA GLU A 80 -14.45 16.26 -7.77
C GLU A 80 -14.75 17.05 -9.07
N ASP A 81 -15.19 18.29 -8.93
CA ASP A 81 -15.37 19.23 -10.05
C ASP A 81 -14.72 20.57 -9.69
N PRO A 82 -13.63 20.96 -10.37
CA PRO A 82 -12.95 20.23 -11.45
C PRO A 82 -12.13 19.03 -10.94
N VAL A 83 -12.01 17.98 -11.78
CA VAL A 83 -11.13 16.84 -11.50
C VAL A 83 -9.68 17.31 -11.39
N PRO A 84 -8.94 16.96 -10.32
CA PRO A 84 -7.54 17.36 -10.14
C PRO A 84 -6.61 16.80 -11.22
N GLY A 85 -5.46 17.42 -11.38
CA GLY A 85 -4.38 16.90 -12.23
C GLY A 85 -3.76 15.61 -11.66
N ILE A 86 -3.09 14.85 -12.53
CA ILE A 86 -2.44 13.59 -12.13
C ILE A 86 -1.38 13.82 -11.03
N GLU A 87 -0.64 14.92 -11.08
CA GLU A 87 0.35 15.33 -10.10
C GLU A 87 -0.25 15.53 -8.71
N GLN A 88 -1.45 16.10 -8.62
CA GLN A 88 -2.18 16.31 -7.37
C GLN A 88 -2.69 14.98 -6.79
N ILE A 89 -3.21 14.10 -7.65
CA ILE A 89 -3.66 12.76 -7.23
C ILE A 89 -2.47 11.96 -6.69
N ILE A 90 -1.33 11.98 -7.40
CA ILE A 90 -0.12 11.30 -6.94
C ILE A 90 0.42 11.94 -5.66
N GLY A 91 0.34 13.26 -5.53
CA GLY A 91 0.68 14.00 -4.30
C GLY A 91 -0.14 13.53 -3.10
N ARG A 92 -1.46 13.33 -3.25
CA ARG A 92 -2.34 12.76 -2.21
C ARG A 92 -1.94 11.33 -1.83
N VAL A 93 -1.57 10.51 -2.81
CA VAL A 93 -1.05 9.14 -2.55
C VAL A 93 0.28 9.20 -1.79
N ALA A 94 1.20 10.09 -2.17
CA ALA A 94 2.46 10.28 -1.47
C ALA A 94 2.25 10.76 -0.02
N LEU A 95 1.29 11.68 0.21
CA LEU A 95 0.93 12.13 1.56
C LEU A 95 0.40 10.96 2.41
N ALA A 96 -0.48 10.14 1.87
CA ALA A 96 -0.99 8.98 2.58
C ALA A 96 0.11 7.95 2.89
N LEU A 97 1.04 7.71 1.95
CA LEU A 97 2.20 6.87 2.19
C LEU A 97 3.11 7.45 3.27
N GLN A 98 3.34 8.77 3.28
CA GLN A 98 4.10 9.45 4.32
C GLN A 98 3.44 9.29 5.70
N GLU A 99 2.14 9.51 5.82
CA GLU A 99 1.38 9.32 7.07
C GLU A 99 1.43 7.86 7.55
N MET A 100 1.36 6.91 6.61
CA MET A 100 1.47 5.47 6.89
C MET A 100 2.91 4.98 7.06
N SER A 101 3.90 5.86 7.03
CA SER A 101 5.34 5.56 7.20
C SER A 101 5.86 5.80 8.62
N GLY A 102 5.00 6.15 9.58
CA GLY A 102 5.38 6.27 11.00
C GLY A 102 6.09 5.01 11.52
N GLN A 103 6.64 5.08 12.74
CA GLN A 103 7.51 4.03 13.29
C GLN A 103 6.97 2.59 13.15
N ASP A 104 5.67 2.41 13.30
CA ASP A 104 4.97 1.13 13.18
C ASP A 104 4.01 1.10 11.97
N GLY A 105 4.22 1.97 10.98
CA GLY A 105 3.30 2.16 9.84
C GLY A 105 3.35 1.06 8.79
N PRO A 106 2.21 0.74 8.12
CA PRO A 106 2.14 -0.32 7.11
C PRO A 106 3.02 -0.07 5.89
N ALA A 107 3.30 1.18 5.54
CA ALA A 107 4.16 1.51 4.40
C ALA A 107 5.61 1.03 4.60
N ARG A 108 6.07 0.90 5.86
CA ARG A 108 7.41 0.35 6.18
C ARG A 108 7.55 -1.13 5.84
N VAL A 109 6.46 -1.86 5.71
CA VAL A 109 6.48 -3.29 5.36
C VAL A 109 6.68 -3.49 3.85
N VAL A 110 6.38 -2.48 3.03
CA VAL A 110 6.42 -2.60 1.56
C VAL A 110 7.82 -2.95 1.04
N LEU A 111 8.84 -2.16 1.38
CA LEU A 111 10.19 -2.35 0.85
C LEU A 111 10.83 -3.68 1.29
N PRO A 112 10.76 -4.09 2.57
CA PRO A 112 11.24 -5.42 2.99
C PRO A 112 10.53 -6.58 2.29
N VAL A 113 9.21 -6.47 2.07
CA VAL A 113 8.44 -7.51 1.37
C VAL A 113 8.84 -7.58 -0.11
N LEU A 114 9.04 -6.45 -0.78
CA LEU A 114 9.53 -6.43 -2.16
C LEU A 114 10.93 -7.02 -2.26
N ALA A 115 11.82 -6.74 -1.31
CA ALA A 115 13.15 -7.33 -1.26
C ALA A 115 13.09 -8.86 -1.05
N ALA A 116 12.26 -9.35 -0.13
CA ALA A 116 12.06 -10.78 0.10
C ALA A 116 11.49 -11.48 -1.15
N ALA A 117 10.57 -10.83 -1.88
CA ALA A 117 9.99 -11.38 -3.10
C ALA A 117 11.01 -11.60 -4.24
N LEU A 118 12.19 -10.97 -4.19
CA LEU A 118 13.26 -11.23 -5.17
C LEU A 118 13.92 -12.61 -4.98
N HIS A 119 13.80 -13.20 -3.78
CA HIS A 119 14.48 -14.43 -3.41
C HIS A 119 13.53 -15.59 -3.03
N ASP A 120 12.25 -15.31 -2.82
CA ASP A 120 11.23 -16.28 -2.45
C ASP A 120 10.15 -16.39 -3.54
N PRO A 121 10.01 -17.54 -4.24
CA PRO A 121 9.02 -17.71 -5.31
C PRO A 121 7.57 -17.54 -4.87
N ALA A 122 7.20 -17.91 -3.64
CA ALA A 122 5.84 -17.76 -3.11
C ALA A 122 5.54 -16.28 -2.86
N MET A 123 6.48 -15.57 -2.20
CA MET A 123 6.39 -14.12 -2.02
C MET A 123 6.36 -13.39 -3.36
N ALA A 124 7.16 -13.81 -4.34
CA ALA A 124 7.15 -13.23 -5.68
C ALA A 124 5.79 -13.40 -6.38
N ALA A 125 5.14 -14.56 -6.23
CA ALA A 125 3.81 -14.79 -6.78
C ALA A 125 2.77 -13.88 -6.13
N MET A 126 2.77 -13.77 -4.80
CA MET A 126 1.91 -12.87 -4.05
C MET A 126 2.14 -11.40 -4.44
N ALA A 127 3.40 -10.96 -4.50
CA ALA A 127 3.75 -9.60 -4.89
C ALA A 127 3.26 -9.30 -6.32
N ARG A 128 3.49 -10.18 -7.29
CA ARG A 128 2.99 -10.02 -8.66
C ARG A 128 1.48 -9.83 -8.71
N GLN A 129 0.73 -10.62 -7.95
CA GLN A 129 -0.72 -10.51 -7.90
C GLN A 129 -1.17 -9.16 -7.32
N LEU A 130 -0.64 -8.77 -6.17
CA LEU A 130 -1.00 -7.52 -5.49
C LEU A 130 -0.63 -6.28 -6.31
N LEU A 131 0.62 -6.23 -6.79
CA LEU A 131 1.12 -5.10 -7.57
C LEU A 131 0.42 -5.02 -8.93
N GLY A 132 0.15 -6.16 -9.57
CA GLY A 132 -0.60 -6.24 -10.83
C GLY A 132 -2.03 -5.73 -10.67
N SER A 133 -2.73 -6.13 -9.62
CA SER A 133 -4.08 -5.66 -9.30
C SER A 133 -4.11 -4.16 -9.03
N PHE A 134 -3.15 -3.64 -8.25
CA PHE A 134 -3.07 -2.21 -7.98
C PHE A 134 -2.79 -1.41 -9.25
N ARG A 135 -1.84 -1.86 -10.11
CA ARG A 135 -1.56 -1.21 -11.38
C ARG A 135 -2.77 -1.21 -12.32
N ALA A 136 -3.54 -2.30 -12.36
CA ALA A 136 -4.78 -2.35 -13.13
C ALA A 136 -5.78 -1.28 -12.68
N ARG A 137 -5.99 -1.11 -11.36
CA ARG A 137 -6.85 -0.05 -10.81
C ARG A 137 -6.34 1.35 -11.13
N LEU A 138 -5.03 1.55 -11.14
CA LEU A 138 -4.43 2.81 -11.58
C LEU A 138 -4.72 3.09 -13.06
N VAL A 139 -4.60 2.09 -13.94
CA VAL A 139 -4.94 2.22 -15.37
C VAL A 139 -6.44 2.53 -15.56
N ASP A 140 -7.33 1.92 -14.75
CA ASP A 140 -8.76 2.25 -14.76
C ASP A 140 -9.00 3.72 -14.39
N ALA A 141 -8.30 4.23 -13.38
CA ALA A 141 -8.37 5.64 -13.00
C ALA A 141 -7.87 6.57 -14.12
N LEU A 142 -6.71 6.25 -14.74
CA LEU A 142 -6.19 6.97 -15.90
C LEU A 142 -7.15 6.94 -17.09
N THR A 143 -7.86 5.83 -17.30
CA THR A 143 -8.90 5.72 -18.35
C THR A 143 -10.04 6.69 -18.09
N ARG A 144 -10.50 6.81 -16.84
CA ARG A 144 -11.51 7.81 -16.46
C ARG A 144 -11.02 9.23 -16.68
N MET A 145 -9.79 9.55 -16.30
CA MET A 145 -9.18 10.87 -16.54
C MET A 145 -9.10 11.20 -18.03
N ARG A 146 -8.73 10.24 -18.88
CA ARG A 146 -8.74 10.41 -20.34
C ARG A 146 -10.16 10.69 -20.86
N ASN A 147 -11.17 9.96 -20.39
CA ASN A 147 -12.56 10.16 -20.78
C ASN A 147 -13.12 11.54 -20.34
N LEU A 148 -12.54 12.13 -19.28
CA LEU A 148 -12.82 13.48 -18.81
C LEU A 148 -11.97 14.56 -19.50
N GLY A 149 -11.16 14.19 -20.52
CA GLY A 149 -10.31 15.12 -21.26
C GLY A 149 -9.08 15.62 -20.50
N ARG A 150 -8.69 14.97 -19.40
CA ARG A 150 -7.53 15.35 -18.57
C ARG A 150 -6.23 14.70 -19.02
N ILE A 151 -6.31 13.73 -19.92
CA ILE A 151 -5.18 13.02 -20.55
C ILE A 151 -5.47 12.97 -22.06
N PRO A 152 -4.48 13.20 -22.94
CA PRO A 152 -4.67 13.11 -24.39
C PRO A 152 -5.24 11.75 -24.82
N PRO A 153 -6.09 11.72 -25.87
CA PRO A 153 -6.82 10.50 -26.27
C PRO A 153 -5.92 9.38 -26.82
N ASP A 154 -4.77 9.73 -27.37
CA ASP A 154 -3.76 8.84 -27.97
C ASP A 154 -2.70 8.33 -26.95
N THR A 155 -2.86 8.68 -25.67
CA THR A 155 -1.92 8.26 -24.62
C THR A 155 -1.97 6.75 -24.38
N ASP A 156 -0.81 6.09 -24.37
CA ASP A 156 -0.67 4.70 -23.90
C ASP A 156 -0.80 4.63 -22.39
N LEU A 157 -2.02 4.33 -21.92
CA LEU A 157 -2.33 4.28 -20.49
C LEU A 157 -1.64 3.13 -19.74
N GLN A 158 -1.22 2.06 -20.45
CA GLN A 158 -0.46 0.97 -19.83
C GLN A 158 0.96 1.44 -19.51
N ALA A 159 1.60 2.13 -20.45
CA ALA A 159 2.92 2.71 -20.26
C ALA A 159 2.92 3.78 -19.17
N VAL A 160 1.94 4.70 -19.20
CA VAL A 160 1.79 5.73 -18.17
C VAL A 160 1.52 5.10 -16.81
N GLY A 161 0.62 4.11 -16.73
CA GLY A 161 0.32 3.41 -15.49
C GLY A 161 1.55 2.71 -14.88
N ALA A 162 2.41 2.12 -15.70
CA ALA A 162 3.66 1.52 -15.25
C ALA A 162 4.64 2.57 -14.71
N ALA A 163 4.78 3.72 -15.40
CA ALA A 163 5.65 4.81 -14.98
C ALA A 163 5.16 5.45 -13.66
N VAL A 164 3.86 5.79 -13.58
CA VAL A 164 3.25 6.37 -12.37
C VAL A 164 3.35 5.40 -11.19
N PHE A 165 3.11 4.10 -11.41
CA PHE A 165 3.27 3.09 -10.38
C PHE A 165 4.70 3.08 -9.81
N ALA A 166 5.73 3.19 -10.66
CA ALA A 166 7.13 3.18 -10.24
C ALA A 166 7.52 4.38 -9.34
N LEU A 167 6.77 5.48 -9.39
CA LEU A 167 7.01 6.66 -8.54
C LEU A 167 6.74 6.36 -7.05
N LEU A 168 5.79 5.48 -6.73
CA LEU A 168 5.37 5.22 -5.35
C LEU A 168 6.45 4.54 -4.50
N PRO A 169 7.05 3.40 -4.91
CA PRO A 169 8.18 2.83 -4.17
C PRO A 169 9.41 3.74 -4.21
N GLY A 170 9.62 4.49 -5.30
CA GLY A 170 10.68 5.50 -5.37
C GLY A 170 10.52 6.61 -4.32
N PHE A 171 9.30 7.10 -4.12
CA PHE A 171 8.99 8.04 -3.04
C PHE A 171 9.28 7.42 -1.66
N LEU A 172 8.82 6.18 -1.41
CA LEU A 172 9.07 5.51 -0.13
C LEU A 172 10.56 5.33 0.17
N VAL A 173 11.37 4.98 -0.83
CA VAL A 173 12.82 4.85 -0.68
C VAL A 173 13.42 6.19 -0.25
N GLN A 174 13.11 7.27 -0.93
CA GLN A 174 13.64 8.61 -0.60
C GLN A 174 13.15 9.07 0.78
N HIS A 175 11.85 8.93 1.04
CA HIS A 175 11.26 9.37 2.32
C HIS A 175 11.79 8.59 3.52
N LEU A 176 11.92 7.26 3.41
CA LEU A 176 12.31 6.39 4.54
C LEU A 176 13.82 6.27 4.75
N LEU A 177 14.61 6.32 3.68
CA LEU A 177 16.05 6.05 3.74
C LEU A 177 16.89 7.32 3.64
N VAL A 178 16.51 8.27 2.78
CA VAL A 178 17.23 9.55 2.64
C VAL A 178 16.70 10.57 3.65
N GLY A 179 15.37 10.64 3.82
CA GLY A 179 14.72 11.42 4.87
C GLY A 179 14.50 12.90 4.53
N ASP A 180 14.87 13.34 3.33
CA ASP A 180 14.79 14.74 2.88
C ASP A 180 13.58 15.01 1.95
N VAL A 181 12.88 13.97 1.50
CA VAL A 181 11.73 14.08 0.60
C VAL A 181 10.42 13.94 1.38
N THR A 182 9.59 14.98 1.30
CA THR A 182 8.21 14.99 1.80
C THR A 182 7.22 14.81 0.64
N ALA A 183 5.97 14.45 0.96
CA ALA A 183 4.89 14.40 -0.03
C ALA A 183 4.73 15.73 -0.78
N LYS A 184 4.85 16.86 -0.07
CA LYS A 184 4.78 18.20 -0.66
C LYS A 184 5.92 18.46 -1.64
N THR A 185 7.15 18.09 -1.28
CA THR A 185 8.32 18.25 -2.17
C THR A 185 8.16 17.38 -3.42
N PHE A 186 7.64 16.17 -3.24
CA PHE A 186 7.40 15.24 -4.33
C PHE A 186 6.32 15.74 -5.30
N GLU A 187 5.17 16.21 -4.79
CA GLU A 187 4.10 16.82 -5.59
C GLU A 187 4.58 18.04 -6.37
N LEU A 188 5.35 18.93 -5.71
CA LEU A 188 5.92 20.11 -6.37
C LEU A 188 6.84 19.70 -7.53
N GLY A 189 7.70 18.70 -7.33
CA GLY A 189 8.57 18.19 -8.39
C GLY A 189 7.78 17.63 -9.57
N LEU A 190 6.72 16.87 -9.31
CA LEU A 190 5.84 16.36 -10.36
C LEU A 190 5.11 17.47 -11.11
N SER A 191 4.58 18.45 -10.41
CA SER A 191 3.87 19.57 -11.07
C SER A 191 4.79 20.38 -11.97
N GLN A 192 6.07 20.58 -11.59
CA GLN A 192 7.06 21.26 -12.41
C GLN A 192 7.51 20.41 -13.62
N LEU A 193 7.62 19.10 -13.45
CA LEU A 193 7.99 18.16 -14.53
C LEU A 193 6.88 18.02 -15.58
N LEU A 194 5.62 18.06 -15.16
CA LEU A 194 4.45 17.87 -16.00
C LEU A 194 3.82 19.20 -16.49
N ALA A 195 4.38 20.33 -16.06
CA ALA A 195 3.97 21.62 -16.58
C ALA A 195 4.23 21.70 -18.11
N PRO A 196 3.28 22.26 -18.90
CA PRO A 196 3.41 22.38 -20.35
C PRO A 196 4.55 23.29 -20.77
#